data_bb5472b76a54b6a328398d9d1ca9c2c6
#
_entry.id   bb5472b76a54b6a328398d9d1ca9c2c6
#
_cell.length_a   1.000
_cell.length_b   1.000
_cell.length_c   1.000
_cell.angle_alpha   90.00
_cell.angle_beta   90.00
_cell.angle_gamma   90.00
#
_symmetry.space_group_name_H-M   'P 1'
#
loop_
_entity.id
_entity.type
_entity.pdbx_description
1 polymer ?
#
loop_
_entity_poly.entity_id
_entity_poly.type
_entity_poly.pdbx_seq_one_letter_code
_entity_poly.pdbx_strand_id
1 'polypeptide(L)'
;YGGRSDLAARVVRCVGTPADRFAEDALRILRALRFSAKLGFALDPATAAAALAARDTLRTVSAERLYTELDGLLLAPGAGQTLAQYGEILSGAVPEILPCIGCTQPGKWHCYDVWQHSAAAVGALDLRGQDTRGVRVLCWATFLHDIAKPLCRSVGPDGAAHFKGHNQRGAQLARVILRRLKAPAYLVDDAVGLIAVHDAPLPADDVGILK
;
A
#
# COMPACT_ATOMS: atom_id res chain seq x y z
N TYR A 1 1.01 10.57 29.92
CA TYR A 1 0.92 9.39 29.01
C TYR A 1 2.28 8.97 28.42
N GLY A 2 3.43 9.47 28.90
CA GLY A 2 4.75 9.00 28.44
C GLY A 2 5.18 9.43 27.03
N GLY A 3 4.51 10.37 26.38
CA GLY A 3 4.78 10.74 24.98
C GLY A 3 6.22 11.22 24.71
N ARG A 4 6.91 11.80 25.71
CA ARG A 4 8.33 12.19 25.55
C ARG A 4 9.25 10.95 25.46
N SER A 5 8.97 9.91 26.24
CA SER A 5 9.71 8.64 26.17
C SER A 5 9.43 7.91 24.86
N ASP A 6 8.17 7.91 24.39
CA ASP A 6 7.81 7.31 23.12
C ASP A 6 8.48 8.02 21.91
N LEU A 7 8.57 9.36 21.95
CA LEU A 7 9.33 10.12 20.97
C LEU A 7 10.82 9.75 20.97
N ALA A 8 11.44 9.66 22.14
CA ALA A 8 12.84 9.26 22.28
C ALA A 8 13.07 7.81 21.81
N ALA A 9 12.12 6.92 22.07
CA ALA A 9 12.15 5.52 21.63
C ALA A 9 11.73 5.33 20.15
N ARG A 10 11.29 6.38 19.47
CA ARG A 10 10.76 6.34 18.10
C ARG A 10 9.58 5.36 17.94
N VAL A 11 8.62 5.42 18.85
CA VAL A 11 7.46 4.53 18.92
C VAL A 11 6.16 5.32 18.81
N VAL A 12 5.23 4.82 18.01
CA VAL A 12 3.84 5.29 17.95
C VAL A 12 3.01 4.37 18.86
N ARG A 13 2.54 4.90 19.97
CA ARG A 13 1.74 4.19 20.98
C ARG A 13 0.34 4.77 21.08
N CYS A 14 -0.65 3.90 21.17
CA CYS A 14 -2.02 4.29 21.47
C CYS A 14 -2.13 4.80 22.92
N VAL A 15 -2.81 5.92 23.12
CA VAL A 15 -3.08 6.45 24.47
C VAL A 15 -4.21 5.65 25.11
N GLY A 16 -3.97 5.09 26.30
CA GLY A 16 -4.91 4.20 26.99
C GLY A 16 -4.87 2.77 26.44
N THR A 17 -5.97 2.01 26.58
CA THR A 17 -6.09 0.65 26.09
C THR A 17 -6.32 0.66 24.56
N PRO A 18 -5.42 0.10 23.74
CA PRO A 18 -5.56 0.16 22.30
C PRO A 18 -6.88 -0.42 21.78
N ALA A 19 -7.34 -1.55 22.33
CA ALA A 19 -8.58 -2.20 21.93
C ALA A 19 -9.79 -1.27 22.11
N ASP A 20 -9.90 -0.60 23.26
CA ASP A 20 -11.00 0.33 23.55
C ASP A 20 -10.96 1.52 22.58
N ARG A 21 -9.76 2.07 22.35
CA ARG A 21 -9.59 3.22 21.45
C ARG A 21 -9.93 2.90 20.00
N PHE A 22 -9.64 1.70 19.53
CA PHE A 22 -10.02 1.25 18.18
C PHE A 22 -11.51 0.91 18.07
N ALA A 23 -12.12 0.42 19.16
CA ALA A 23 -13.57 0.21 19.22
C ALA A 23 -14.36 1.54 19.18
N GLU A 24 -13.85 2.61 19.81
CA GLU A 24 -14.47 3.95 19.75
C GLU A 24 -14.43 4.55 18.33
N ASP A 25 -13.31 4.42 17.63
CA ASP A 25 -13.14 4.90 16.24
C ASP A 25 -12.07 4.05 15.53
N ALA A 26 -12.53 3.16 14.67
CA ALA A 26 -11.67 2.26 13.90
C ALA A 26 -10.66 2.99 13.00
N LEU A 27 -10.96 4.22 12.55
CA LEU A 27 -10.02 5.00 11.74
C LEU A 27 -8.69 5.28 12.46
N ARG A 28 -8.68 5.22 13.79
CA ARG A 28 -7.44 5.37 14.57
C ARG A 28 -6.39 4.32 14.23
N ILE A 29 -6.80 3.16 13.71
CA ILE A 29 -5.89 2.14 13.17
C ILE A 29 -5.06 2.72 12.01
N LEU A 30 -5.72 3.26 10.97
CA LEU A 30 -5.02 3.86 9.83
C LEU A 30 -4.24 5.12 10.23
N ARG A 31 -4.76 5.91 11.17
CA ARG A 31 -4.03 7.07 11.70
C ARG A 31 -2.72 6.67 12.36
N ALA A 32 -2.70 5.57 13.12
CA ALA A 32 -1.47 5.05 13.73
C ALA A 32 -0.45 4.64 12.67
N LEU A 33 -0.89 3.94 11.61
CA LEU A 33 -0.05 3.56 10.47
C LEU A 33 0.48 4.79 9.73
N ARG A 34 -0.36 5.79 9.47
CA ARG A 34 0.06 7.04 8.83
C ARG A 34 1.08 7.80 9.67
N PHE A 35 0.92 7.86 10.99
CA PHE A 35 1.94 8.47 11.86
C PHE A 35 3.23 7.65 11.87
N SER A 36 3.16 6.33 11.86
CA SER A 36 4.32 5.46 11.69
C SER A 36 5.08 5.82 10.42
N ALA A 37 4.39 5.88 9.27
CA ALA A 37 4.98 6.25 7.99
C ALA A 37 5.56 7.68 7.99
N LYS A 38 4.82 8.65 8.56
CA LYS A 38 5.22 10.06 8.57
C LYS A 38 6.45 10.33 9.42
N LEU A 39 6.57 9.65 10.56
CA LEU A 39 7.64 9.85 11.52
C LEU A 39 8.81 8.86 11.34
N GLY A 40 8.62 7.80 10.57
CA GLY A 40 9.57 6.69 10.48
C GLY A 40 9.70 5.95 11.83
N PHE A 41 8.61 5.82 12.58
CA PHE A 41 8.53 5.18 13.90
C PHE A 41 7.79 3.86 13.79
N ALA A 42 8.19 2.86 14.58
CA ALA A 42 7.44 1.61 14.69
C ALA A 42 6.19 1.79 15.55
N LEU A 43 5.16 0.95 15.33
CA LEU A 43 4.07 0.84 16.30
C LEU A 43 4.56 0.12 17.56
N ASP A 44 4.08 0.56 18.73
CA ASP A 44 4.19 -0.23 19.95
C ASP A 44 3.56 -1.62 19.75
N PRO A 45 4.19 -2.70 20.23
CA PRO A 45 3.70 -4.06 19.99
C PRO A 45 2.26 -4.31 20.41
N ALA A 46 1.81 -3.78 21.56
CA ALA A 46 0.42 -3.93 22.01
C ALA A 46 -0.54 -3.14 21.10
N THR A 47 -0.12 -1.96 20.64
CA THR A 47 -0.88 -1.15 19.67
C THR A 47 -1.01 -1.88 18.34
N ALA A 48 0.08 -2.47 17.81
CA ALA A 48 0.07 -3.21 16.56
C ALA A 48 -0.81 -4.47 16.65
N ALA A 49 -0.70 -5.25 17.73
CA ALA A 49 -1.52 -6.44 17.95
C ALA A 49 -3.01 -6.11 18.02
N ALA A 50 -3.40 -5.06 18.74
CA ALA A 50 -4.78 -4.61 18.82
C ALA A 50 -5.30 -4.07 17.48
N ALA A 51 -4.46 -3.36 16.70
CA ALA A 51 -4.81 -2.89 15.37
C ALA A 51 -5.05 -4.07 14.41
N LEU A 52 -4.22 -5.12 14.48
CA LEU A 52 -4.41 -6.32 13.68
C LEU A 52 -5.71 -7.05 14.05
N ALA A 53 -5.98 -7.22 15.33
CA ALA A 53 -7.21 -7.86 15.82
C ALA A 53 -8.47 -7.09 15.40
N ALA A 54 -8.41 -5.76 15.39
CA ALA A 54 -9.54 -4.89 15.07
C ALA A 54 -9.63 -4.48 13.58
N ARG A 55 -8.74 -4.96 12.69
CA ARG A 55 -8.64 -4.48 11.29
C ARG A 55 -9.95 -4.53 10.53
N ASP A 56 -10.77 -5.55 10.75
CA ASP A 56 -12.03 -5.72 10.03
C ASP A 56 -13.07 -4.63 10.35
N THR A 57 -12.94 -3.95 11.48
CA THR A 57 -13.79 -2.81 11.83
C THR A 57 -13.55 -1.60 10.92
N LEU A 58 -12.44 -1.54 10.18
CA LEU A 58 -12.20 -0.51 9.17
C LEU A 58 -13.30 -0.49 8.10
N ARG A 59 -13.97 -1.61 7.84
CA ARG A 59 -15.08 -1.70 6.87
C ARG A 59 -16.30 -0.86 7.26
N THR A 60 -16.43 -0.45 8.52
CA THR A 60 -17.51 0.41 9.01
C THR A 60 -17.20 1.90 8.86
N VAL A 61 -15.96 2.25 8.52
CA VAL A 61 -15.53 3.64 8.36
C VAL A 61 -15.90 4.15 6.97
N SER A 62 -16.30 5.42 6.87
CA SER A 62 -16.63 6.02 5.57
C SER A 62 -15.45 6.02 4.61
N ALA A 63 -15.74 5.82 3.33
CA ALA A 63 -14.74 5.70 2.27
C ALA A 63 -13.81 6.91 2.19
N GLU A 64 -14.36 8.11 2.36
CA GLU A 64 -13.60 9.36 2.31
C GLU A 64 -12.58 9.47 3.44
N ARG A 65 -12.96 9.00 4.63
CA ARG A 65 -12.05 8.99 5.79
C ARG A 65 -10.95 7.95 5.58
N LEU A 66 -11.27 6.76 5.07
CA LEU A 66 -10.28 5.74 4.70
C LEU A 66 -9.31 6.28 3.66
N TYR A 67 -9.84 6.87 2.58
CA TYR A 67 -9.01 7.46 1.52
C TYR A 67 -8.04 8.49 2.08
N THR A 68 -8.51 9.42 2.91
CA THR A 68 -7.68 10.49 3.47
C THR A 68 -6.49 9.97 4.28
N GLU A 69 -6.70 8.93 5.10
CA GLU A 69 -5.63 8.35 5.91
C GLU A 69 -4.67 7.50 5.05
N LEU A 70 -5.19 6.73 4.07
CA LEU A 70 -4.37 5.96 3.13
C LEU A 70 -3.53 6.86 2.22
N ASP A 71 -4.12 7.93 1.68
CA ASP A 71 -3.42 8.93 0.87
C ASP A 71 -2.28 9.56 1.66
N GLY A 72 -2.57 10.01 2.89
CA GLY A 72 -1.54 10.57 3.77
C GLY A 72 -0.46 9.57 4.21
N LEU A 73 -0.76 8.26 4.23
CA LEU A 73 0.22 7.21 4.48
C LEU A 73 1.13 7.02 3.26
N LEU A 74 0.54 6.87 2.07
CA LEU A 74 1.28 6.63 0.82
C LEU A 74 2.20 7.78 0.44
N LEU A 75 1.82 9.03 0.78
CA LEU A 75 2.63 10.22 0.55
C LEU A 75 3.72 10.45 1.62
N ALA A 76 3.79 9.61 2.65
CA ALA A 76 4.74 9.77 3.73
C ALA A 76 6.10 9.16 3.41
N PRO A 77 7.22 9.73 3.92
CA PRO A 77 8.58 9.24 3.63
C PRO A 77 8.81 7.76 4.02
N GLY A 78 8.15 7.28 5.07
CA GLY A 78 8.24 5.89 5.54
C GLY A 78 7.15 4.97 4.99
N ALA A 79 6.46 5.34 3.91
CA ALA A 79 5.35 4.56 3.35
C ALA A 79 5.75 3.11 3.06
N GLY A 80 6.82 2.89 2.30
CA GLY A 80 7.26 1.54 1.93
C GLY A 80 7.53 0.64 3.14
N GLN A 81 8.22 1.15 4.17
CA GLN A 81 8.49 0.40 5.40
C GLN A 81 7.20 0.07 6.15
N THR A 82 6.28 1.02 6.26
CA THR A 82 4.99 0.82 6.95
C THR A 82 4.12 -0.18 6.20
N LEU A 83 4.08 -0.11 4.85
CA LEU A 83 3.39 -1.08 4.01
C LEU A 83 3.95 -2.49 4.23
N ALA A 84 5.28 -2.66 4.15
CA ALA A 84 5.93 -3.94 4.32
C ALA A 84 5.63 -4.58 5.69
N GLN A 85 5.60 -3.78 6.74
CA GLN A 85 5.45 -4.27 8.11
C GLN A 85 3.99 -4.54 8.50
N TYR A 86 3.03 -3.76 7.96
CA TYR A 86 1.64 -3.77 8.46
C TYR A 86 0.59 -4.08 7.37
N GLY A 87 0.99 -4.83 6.32
CA GLY A 87 0.10 -5.19 5.21
C GLY A 87 -1.19 -5.88 5.65
N GLU A 88 -1.12 -6.81 6.62
CA GLU A 88 -2.31 -7.48 7.16
C GLU A 88 -3.30 -6.51 7.84
N ILE A 89 -2.80 -5.47 8.49
CA ILE A 89 -3.67 -4.44 9.10
C ILE A 89 -4.34 -3.62 8.01
N LEU A 90 -3.58 -3.25 6.97
CA LEU A 90 -4.09 -2.48 5.82
C LEU A 90 -5.16 -3.23 5.02
N SER A 91 -5.14 -4.58 5.03
CA SER A 91 -6.16 -5.39 4.37
C SER A 91 -7.57 -5.17 4.90
N GLY A 92 -7.72 -4.62 6.10
CA GLY A 92 -9.03 -4.22 6.62
C GLY A 92 -9.67 -3.08 5.81
N ALA A 93 -8.87 -2.16 5.26
CA ALA A 93 -9.33 -1.06 4.41
C ALA A 93 -9.30 -1.43 2.91
N VAL A 94 -8.31 -2.23 2.49
CA VAL A 94 -8.12 -2.71 1.11
C VAL A 94 -7.96 -4.23 1.13
N PRO A 95 -9.08 -5.00 1.18
CA PRO A 95 -9.04 -6.46 1.33
C PRO A 95 -8.26 -7.18 0.23
N GLU A 96 -8.15 -6.57 -0.93
CA GLU A 96 -7.43 -7.10 -2.09
C GLU A 96 -5.92 -7.25 -1.86
N ILE A 97 -5.37 -6.63 -0.82
CA ILE A 97 -3.97 -6.79 -0.39
C ILE A 97 -3.72 -8.22 0.14
N LEU A 98 -4.68 -8.79 0.86
CA LEU A 98 -4.47 -10.04 1.59
C LEU A 98 -3.96 -11.20 0.71
N PRO A 99 -4.49 -11.44 -0.50
CA PRO A 99 -3.96 -12.48 -1.39
C PRO A 99 -2.54 -12.20 -1.91
N CYS A 100 -2.06 -10.94 -1.85
CA CYS A 100 -0.72 -10.57 -2.30
C CYS A 100 0.35 -10.93 -1.26
N ILE A 101 -0.04 -10.98 0.03
CA ILE A 101 0.85 -11.35 1.14
C ILE A 101 1.15 -12.86 1.04
N GLY A 102 2.43 -13.21 0.96
CA GLY A 102 2.88 -14.59 0.79
C GLY A 102 2.67 -15.15 -0.63
N CYS A 103 2.18 -14.37 -1.59
CA CYS A 103 2.11 -14.79 -2.99
C CYS A 103 3.51 -14.75 -3.60
N THR A 104 4.17 -15.91 -3.57
CA THR A 104 5.54 -16.05 -4.06
C THR A 104 5.62 -15.90 -5.57
N GLN A 105 6.72 -15.30 -6.03
CA GLN A 105 7.07 -15.08 -7.43
C GLN A 105 8.35 -15.87 -7.77
N PRO A 106 8.31 -17.23 -7.85
CA PRO A 106 9.51 -18.01 -8.11
C PRO A 106 10.09 -17.64 -9.47
N GLY A 107 11.35 -17.20 -9.46
CA GLY A 107 12.08 -16.78 -10.65
C GLY A 107 13.43 -16.17 -10.24
N LYS A 108 14.35 -16.03 -11.20
CA LYS A 108 15.72 -15.54 -10.95
C LYS A 108 15.78 -14.09 -10.44
N TRP A 109 14.69 -13.32 -10.54
CA TRP A 109 14.66 -11.88 -10.34
C TRP A 109 13.83 -11.44 -9.12
N HIS A 110 13.14 -12.36 -8.43
CA HIS A 110 12.21 -12.00 -7.36
C HIS A 110 12.64 -12.62 -6.03
N CYS A 111 13.12 -11.77 -5.11
CA CYS A 111 13.39 -12.13 -3.71
C CYS A 111 12.20 -11.82 -2.78
N TYR A 112 11.18 -11.15 -3.28
CA TYR A 112 9.99 -10.71 -2.54
C TYR A 112 8.73 -11.46 -2.99
N ASP A 113 7.76 -11.62 -2.09
CA ASP A 113 6.38 -11.87 -2.50
C ASP A 113 5.77 -10.64 -3.18
N VAL A 114 4.54 -10.77 -3.70
CA VAL A 114 3.87 -9.67 -4.42
C VAL A 114 3.68 -8.44 -3.54
N TRP A 115 3.31 -8.64 -2.27
CA TRP A 115 3.11 -7.53 -1.35
C TRP A 115 4.41 -6.82 -0.97
N GLN A 116 5.43 -7.58 -0.61
CA GLN A 116 6.75 -7.03 -0.26
C GLN A 116 7.37 -6.28 -1.45
N HIS A 117 7.16 -6.80 -2.68
CA HIS A 117 7.56 -6.10 -3.89
C HIS A 117 6.86 -4.74 -4.03
N SER A 118 5.53 -4.70 -3.90
CA SER A 118 4.78 -3.45 -3.97
C SER A 118 5.20 -2.44 -2.89
N ALA A 119 5.43 -2.90 -1.67
CA ALA A 119 5.90 -2.07 -0.58
C ALA A 119 7.30 -1.51 -0.84
N ALA A 120 8.22 -2.34 -1.34
CA ALA A 120 9.58 -1.92 -1.71
C ALA A 120 9.55 -0.92 -2.87
N ALA A 121 8.71 -1.15 -3.89
CA ALA A 121 8.54 -0.24 -5.02
C ALA A 121 8.04 1.14 -4.57
N VAL A 122 7.04 1.20 -3.67
CA VAL A 122 6.58 2.48 -3.10
C VAL A 122 7.72 3.19 -2.34
N GLY A 123 8.51 2.44 -1.56
CA GLY A 123 9.63 3.00 -0.81
C GLY A 123 10.79 3.48 -1.67
N ALA A 124 10.91 3.00 -2.90
CA ALA A 124 11.97 3.35 -3.84
C ALA A 124 11.59 4.48 -4.81
N LEU A 125 10.36 5.00 -4.75
CA LEU A 125 9.92 6.07 -5.65
C LEU A 125 10.79 7.33 -5.51
N ASP A 126 11.36 7.77 -6.62
CA ASP A 126 11.97 9.10 -6.72
C ASP A 126 10.91 10.10 -7.17
N LEU A 127 10.48 10.92 -6.24
CA LEU A 127 9.40 11.89 -6.46
C LEU A 127 9.92 13.31 -6.76
N ARG A 128 11.23 13.49 -6.94
CA ARG A 128 11.83 14.76 -7.25
C ARG A 128 11.36 15.28 -8.62
N GLY A 129 11.07 16.56 -8.69
CA GLY A 129 10.61 17.21 -9.93
C GLY A 129 9.15 16.94 -10.30
N GLN A 130 8.43 16.13 -9.52
CA GLN A 130 7.00 15.92 -9.71
C GLN A 130 6.18 16.98 -8.98
N ASP A 131 5.07 17.40 -9.58
CA ASP A 131 4.07 18.20 -8.88
C ASP A 131 3.26 17.33 -7.89
N THR A 132 2.48 17.97 -7.05
CA THR A 132 1.66 17.26 -6.02
C THR A 132 0.69 16.24 -6.62
N ARG A 133 0.17 16.49 -7.83
CA ARG A 133 -0.73 15.56 -8.53
C ARG A 133 0.05 14.34 -9.02
N GLY A 134 1.17 14.53 -9.69
CA GLY A 134 2.04 13.48 -10.20
C GLY A 134 2.54 12.57 -9.08
N VAL A 135 3.01 13.16 -7.96
CA VAL A 135 3.42 12.41 -6.76
C VAL A 135 2.31 11.47 -6.29
N ARG A 136 1.08 11.98 -6.13
CA ARG A 136 -0.05 11.18 -5.66
C ARG A 136 -0.39 10.05 -6.63
N VAL A 137 -0.42 10.35 -7.93
CA VAL A 137 -0.70 9.36 -8.98
C VAL A 137 0.34 8.24 -8.95
N LEU A 138 1.63 8.57 -8.89
CA LEU A 138 2.71 7.59 -8.83
C LEU A 138 2.62 6.72 -7.58
N CYS A 139 2.40 7.30 -6.40
CA CYS A 139 2.29 6.54 -5.16
C CYS A 139 1.12 5.54 -5.21
N TRP A 140 -0.05 5.95 -5.66
CA TRP A 140 -1.22 5.08 -5.76
C TRP A 140 -1.08 4.04 -6.88
N ALA A 141 -0.54 4.41 -8.03
CA ALA A 141 -0.28 3.46 -9.11
C ALA A 141 0.71 2.38 -8.66
N THR A 142 1.83 2.77 -8.05
CA THR A 142 2.84 1.84 -7.54
C THR A 142 2.31 0.96 -6.41
N PHE A 143 1.47 1.51 -5.52
CA PHE A 143 0.83 0.72 -4.46
C PHE A 143 -0.07 -0.39 -5.02
N LEU A 144 -0.75 -0.18 -6.15
CA LEU A 144 -1.75 -1.09 -6.71
C LEU A 144 -1.30 -1.83 -7.98
N HIS A 145 -0.08 -1.58 -8.53
CA HIS A 145 0.31 -2.09 -9.85
C HIS A 145 0.21 -3.61 -9.99
N ASP A 146 0.56 -4.32 -8.93
CA ASP A 146 0.63 -5.78 -8.89
C ASP A 146 -0.55 -6.45 -8.13
N ILE A 147 -1.56 -5.68 -7.76
CA ILE A 147 -2.67 -6.15 -6.91
C ILE A 147 -3.44 -7.35 -7.50
N ALA A 148 -3.41 -7.55 -8.81
CA ALA A 148 -4.07 -8.66 -9.48
C ALA A 148 -3.15 -9.86 -9.76
N LYS A 149 -1.86 -9.83 -9.45
CA LYS A 149 -0.95 -10.97 -9.66
C LYS A 149 -1.48 -12.26 -9.05
N PRO A 150 -1.99 -12.30 -7.80
CA PRO A 150 -2.54 -13.53 -7.23
C PRO A 150 -3.69 -14.14 -8.05
N LEU A 151 -4.51 -13.30 -8.69
CA LEU A 151 -5.64 -13.71 -9.54
C LEU A 151 -5.22 -14.21 -10.92
N CYS A 152 -3.99 -13.90 -11.36
CA CYS A 152 -3.44 -14.25 -12.66
C CYS A 152 -2.35 -15.32 -12.56
N ARG A 153 -2.08 -15.81 -11.35
CA ARG A 153 -0.99 -16.76 -11.10
C ARG A 153 -1.26 -18.11 -11.76
N SER A 154 -0.33 -18.55 -12.59
CA SER A 154 -0.24 -19.91 -13.11
C SER A 154 1.17 -20.45 -12.89
N VAL A 155 1.35 -21.77 -12.89
CA VAL A 155 2.66 -22.42 -12.75
C VAL A 155 2.94 -23.18 -14.01
N GLY A 156 4.06 -22.87 -14.66
CA GLY A 156 4.53 -23.58 -15.85
C GLY A 156 5.06 -24.98 -15.55
N PRO A 157 5.34 -25.78 -16.59
CA PRO A 157 5.93 -27.12 -16.42
C PRO A 157 7.32 -27.11 -15.76
N ASP A 158 8.02 -25.98 -15.85
CA ASP A 158 9.34 -25.71 -15.25
C ASP A 158 9.25 -25.25 -13.77
N GLY A 159 8.04 -25.20 -13.21
CA GLY A 159 7.79 -24.69 -11.84
C GLY A 159 7.81 -23.16 -11.73
N ALA A 160 8.04 -22.42 -12.81
CA ALA A 160 8.03 -20.97 -12.78
C ALA A 160 6.59 -20.43 -12.66
N ALA A 161 6.43 -19.36 -11.87
CA ALA A 161 5.16 -18.66 -11.79
C ALA A 161 5.04 -17.63 -12.92
N HIS A 162 3.87 -17.61 -13.54
CA HIS A 162 3.50 -16.66 -14.58
C HIS A 162 2.26 -15.88 -14.13
N PHE A 163 2.20 -14.59 -14.51
CA PHE A 163 1.15 -13.65 -14.11
C PHE A 163 0.55 -12.94 -15.32
N LYS A 164 0.34 -13.68 -16.42
CA LYS A 164 -0.09 -13.11 -17.71
C LYS A 164 -1.38 -12.31 -17.56
N GLY A 165 -1.35 -11.06 -18.04
CA GLY A 165 -2.49 -10.16 -18.05
C GLY A 165 -2.79 -9.50 -16.69
N HIS A 166 -1.88 -9.63 -15.70
CA HIS A 166 -2.06 -9.00 -14.38
C HIS A 166 -2.15 -7.48 -14.46
N ASN A 167 -1.48 -6.84 -15.41
CA ASN A 167 -1.53 -5.40 -15.63
C ASN A 167 -2.95 -4.92 -16.01
N GLN A 168 -3.58 -5.56 -17.00
CA GLN A 168 -4.94 -5.20 -17.41
C GLN A 168 -5.98 -5.50 -16.32
N ARG A 169 -5.87 -6.67 -15.70
CA ARG A 169 -6.75 -7.06 -14.60
C ARG A 169 -6.50 -6.22 -13.36
N GLY A 170 -5.24 -5.83 -13.10
CA GLY A 170 -4.84 -4.92 -12.04
C GLY A 170 -5.43 -3.53 -12.22
N ALA A 171 -5.39 -2.99 -13.43
CA ALA A 171 -6.01 -1.72 -13.77
C ALA A 171 -7.53 -1.72 -13.52
N GLN A 172 -8.23 -2.81 -13.87
CA GLN A 172 -9.66 -2.96 -13.59
C GLN A 172 -9.94 -3.02 -12.09
N LEU A 173 -9.16 -3.80 -11.33
CA LEU A 173 -9.30 -3.94 -9.89
C LEU A 173 -8.95 -2.64 -9.16
N ALA A 174 -7.88 -1.96 -9.55
CA ALA A 174 -7.50 -0.66 -9.02
C ALA A 174 -8.59 0.39 -9.22
N ARG A 175 -9.27 0.40 -10.38
CA ARG A 175 -10.43 1.27 -10.64
C ARG A 175 -11.55 1.01 -9.64
N VAL A 176 -11.85 -0.25 -9.34
CA VAL A 176 -12.88 -0.63 -8.35
C VAL A 176 -12.48 -0.16 -6.96
N ILE A 177 -11.24 -0.41 -6.55
CA ILE A 177 -10.69 -0.02 -5.24
C ILE A 177 -10.76 1.50 -5.06
N LEU A 178 -10.21 2.26 -6.01
CA LEU A 178 -10.13 3.71 -5.93
C LEU A 178 -11.52 4.36 -5.94
N ARG A 179 -12.47 3.84 -6.74
CA ARG A 179 -13.86 4.31 -6.72
C ARG A 179 -14.57 3.98 -5.40
N ARG A 180 -14.36 2.78 -4.85
CA ARG A 180 -14.88 2.39 -3.53
C ARG A 180 -14.37 3.32 -2.44
N LEU A 181 -13.11 3.71 -2.51
CA LEU A 181 -12.48 4.67 -1.59
C LEU A 181 -12.89 6.13 -1.87
N LYS A 182 -13.68 6.39 -2.91
CA LYS A 182 -14.08 7.74 -3.35
C LYS A 182 -12.89 8.65 -3.65
N ALA A 183 -11.84 8.07 -4.23
CA ALA A 183 -10.68 8.81 -4.71
C ALA A 183 -11.10 9.83 -5.79
N PRO A 184 -10.40 10.97 -5.95
CA PRO A 184 -10.67 11.95 -7.00
C PRO A 184 -10.62 11.31 -8.40
N ALA A 185 -11.50 11.76 -9.31
CA ALA A 185 -11.63 11.19 -10.65
C ALA A 185 -10.30 11.16 -11.42
N TYR A 186 -9.54 12.25 -11.37
CA TYR A 186 -8.22 12.32 -12.03
C TYR A 186 -7.26 11.22 -11.53
N LEU A 187 -7.28 10.95 -10.20
CA LEU A 187 -6.42 9.92 -9.62
C LEU A 187 -6.82 8.52 -10.10
N VAL A 188 -8.14 8.27 -10.18
CA VAL A 188 -8.64 7.01 -10.72
C VAL A 188 -8.16 6.80 -12.16
N ASP A 189 -8.32 7.81 -13.02
CA ASP A 189 -8.01 7.66 -14.45
C ASP A 189 -6.50 7.58 -14.70
N ASP A 190 -5.71 8.47 -14.09
CA ASP A 190 -4.26 8.52 -14.29
C ASP A 190 -3.57 7.28 -13.69
N ALA A 191 -3.89 6.90 -12.44
CA ALA A 191 -3.28 5.72 -11.81
C ALA A 191 -3.64 4.42 -12.53
N VAL A 192 -4.90 4.27 -12.93
CA VAL A 192 -5.34 3.08 -13.70
C VAL A 192 -4.65 3.02 -15.06
N GLY A 193 -4.45 4.15 -15.74
CA GLY A 193 -3.69 4.24 -16.98
C GLY A 193 -2.25 3.74 -16.80
N LEU A 194 -1.55 4.19 -15.77
CA LEU A 194 -0.19 3.73 -15.46
C LEU A 194 -0.15 2.23 -15.14
N ILE A 195 -1.08 1.74 -14.32
CA ILE A 195 -1.16 0.30 -13.99
C ILE A 195 -1.38 -0.56 -15.24
N ALA A 196 -2.17 -0.10 -16.19
CA ALA A 196 -2.44 -0.85 -17.42
C ALA A 196 -1.18 -1.07 -18.29
N VAL A 197 -0.20 -0.18 -18.21
CA VAL A 197 0.99 -0.19 -19.06
C VAL A 197 2.31 -0.43 -18.33
N HIS A 198 2.30 -0.61 -17.00
CA HIS A 198 3.52 -0.66 -16.19
C HIS A 198 4.51 -1.78 -16.59
N ASP A 199 4.02 -2.85 -17.22
CA ASP A 199 4.80 -4.00 -17.69
C ASP A 199 5.06 -3.96 -19.21
N ALA A 200 4.69 -2.84 -19.88
CA ALA A 200 4.95 -2.67 -21.30
C ALA A 200 6.44 -2.36 -21.53
N PRO A 201 7.06 -2.96 -22.57
CA PRO A 201 8.42 -2.60 -22.93
C PRO A 201 8.49 -1.12 -23.30
N LEU A 202 9.47 -0.39 -22.75
CA LEU A 202 9.71 0.99 -23.15
C LEU A 202 10.16 1.01 -24.62
N PRO A 203 9.65 1.94 -25.44
CA PRO A 203 10.15 2.12 -26.80
C PRO A 203 11.66 2.38 -26.79
N ALA A 204 12.40 1.76 -27.73
CA ALA A 204 13.86 1.90 -27.80
C ALA A 204 14.33 3.34 -28.03
N ASP A 205 13.45 4.21 -28.50
CA ASP A 205 13.72 5.61 -28.86
C ASP A 205 13.65 6.57 -27.65
N ASP A 206 13.11 6.10 -26.50
CA ASP A 206 12.95 6.90 -25.28
C ASP A 206 14.15 6.82 -24.32
N VAL A 207 15.32 6.41 -24.78
CA VAL A 207 16.57 6.39 -23.99
C VAL A 207 16.97 7.79 -23.46
N GLY A 208 16.33 8.85 -23.95
CA GLY A 208 16.47 10.21 -23.44
C GLY A 208 15.78 10.50 -22.10
N ILE A 209 14.87 9.64 -21.63
CA ILE A 209 14.09 9.86 -20.41
C ILE A 209 14.83 9.33 -19.16
N LEU A 210 15.89 8.51 -19.35
CA LEU A 210 16.69 7.92 -18.26
C LEU A 210 18.02 8.63 -18.00
N LYS A 211 18.17 9.89 -18.43
CA LYS A 211 19.33 10.72 -18.09
C LYS A 211 18.96 11.82 -17.11
#